data_0ecb86f1163c5e43e0c6610378ea59d0
#
_entry.id   0ecb86f1163c5e43e0c6610378ea59d0
#
_cell.length_a   1.000
_cell.length_b   1.000
_cell.length_c   1.000
_cell.angle_alpha   90.00
_cell.angle_beta   90.00
_cell.angle_gamma   90.00
#
_symmetry.space_group_name_H-M   'P 1'
#
loop_
_entity.id
_entity.type
_entity.pdbx_description
1 polymer ?
#
loop_
_entity_poly.entity_id
_entity_poly.type
_entity_poly.pdbx_seq_one_letter_code
_entity_poly.pdbx_strand_id
1 'polypeptide(L)'
;QACPALSHRHMSAVTLDALRRHAVARTLFKPTTLPKAIDKLGFVQADPIRAPARAQDLTLRHRVRDYRAGDLEARYPKLGIEEDFFVNYGFVSRELHRLMHPRTARAVWPKSRWAMAHEVLAFVRERGVVHPREVDRQFQHGKSRNWFGGSSNASTELLDGMHYRGLLRVARREGGTRCYAAREGHEAAPDVAAAMDALVDVIVAKYAPLPVASFSQLVMFLAAAAPQWRDARKAALARAKQRLPSAVVDGV
;
A
#
# COMPACT_ATOMS: atom_id res chain seq x y z
N GLN A 1 25.21 7.70 -49.39
CA GLN A 1 25.02 6.50 -48.54
C GLN A 1 23.64 6.60 -47.90
N ALA A 2 22.72 5.71 -48.33
CA ALA A 2 21.34 5.67 -47.86
C ALA A 2 21.29 5.01 -46.46
N CYS A 3 20.60 5.67 -45.53
CA CYS A 3 20.28 5.15 -44.21
C CYS A 3 19.33 3.94 -44.36
N PRO A 4 19.55 2.81 -43.70
CA PRO A 4 18.61 1.69 -43.78
C PRO A 4 17.33 2.04 -43.05
N ALA A 5 16.21 1.87 -43.75
CA ALA A 5 14.85 1.99 -43.20
C ALA A 5 14.66 1.03 -42.04
N LEU A 6 14.23 1.56 -40.89
CA LEU A 6 13.79 0.80 -39.73
C LEU A 6 12.63 -0.11 -40.16
N SER A 7 12.88 -1.40 -40.17
CA SER A 7 11.86 -2.41 -40.45
C SER A 7 10.73 -2.29 -39.42
N HIS A 8 9.53 -1.92 -39.88
CA HIS A 8 8.29 -2.07 -39.09
C HIS A 8 8.13 -3.55 -38.73
N ARG A 9 8.51 -3.94 -37.51
CA ARG A 9 8.09 -5.22 -36.97
C ARG A 9 6.56 -5.22 -37.00
N HIS A 10 6.00 -6.13 -37.79
CA HIS A 10 4.59 -6.47 -37.75
C HIS A 10 4.23 -6.81 -36.31
N MET A 11 3.67 -5.87 -35.57
CA MET A 11 3.06 -6.15 -34.27
C MET A 11 1.80 -6.96 -34.58
N SER A 12 1.83 -8.25 -34.28
CA SER A 12 0.63 -9.08 -34.33
C SER A 12 -0.47 -8.41 -33.51
N ALA A 13 -1.67 -8.27 -34.08
CA ALA A 13 -2.80 -7.66 -33.41
C ALA A 13 -3.04 -8.39 -32.06
N VAL A 14 -3.05 -7.63 -30.97
CA VAL A 14 -3.31 -8.18 -29.63
C VAL A 14 -4.81 -8.34 -29.47
N THR A 15 -5.27 -9.57 -29.26
CA THR A 15 -6.68 -9.86 -29.02
C THR A 15 -7.02 -9.76 -27.54
N LEU A 16 -8.28 -9.43 -27.23
CA LEU A 16 -8.78 -9.39 -25.84
C LEU A 16 -8.59 -10.74 -25.13
N ASP A 17 -8.78 -11.84 -25.87
CA ASP A 17 -8.61 -13.19 -25.33
C ASP A 17 -7.14 -13.50 -24.98
N ALA A 18 -6.19 -13.05 -25.80
CA ALA A 18 -4.76 -13.16 -25.48
C ALA A 18 -4.40 -12.35 -24.22
N LEU A 19 -4.95 -11.13 -24.07
CA LEU A 19 -4.77 -10.32 -22.86
C LEU A 19 -5.37 -10.98 -21.61
N ARG A 20 -6.57 -11.56 -21.73
CA ARG A 20 -7.21 -12.29 -20.61
C ARG A 20 -6.36 -13.48 -20.15
N ARG A 21 -5.87 -14.29 -21.08
CA ARG A 21 -4.96 -15.40 -20.75
C ARG A 21 -3.68 -14.91 -20.08
N HIS A 22 -3.10 -13.84 -20.60
CA HIS A 22 -1.91 -13.24 -20.01
C HIS A 22 -2.19 -12.72 -18.59
N ALA A 23 -3.28 -11.99 -18.39
CA ALA A 23 -3.68 -11.46 -17.09
C ALA A 23 -3.87 -12.60 -16.05
N VAL A 24 -4.56 -13.67 -16.44
CA VAL A 24 -4.77 -14.85 -15.58
C VAL A 24 -3.43 -15.52 -15.23
N ALA A 25 -2.60 -15.81 -16.23
CA ALA A 25 -1.29 -16.46 -16.01
C ALA A 25 -0.37 -15.63 -15.10
N ARG A 26 -0.43 -14.31 -15.23
CA ARG A 26 0.36 -13.39 -14.43
C ARG A 26 -0.14 -13.27 -13.00
N THR A 27 -1.45 -13.18 -12.80
CA THR A 27 -2.06 -12.92 -11.49
C THR A 27 -2.28 -14.19 -10.67
N LEU A 28 -2.60 -15.31 -11.33
CA LEU A 28 -2.74 -16.64 -10.72
C LEU A 28 -1.49 -17.49 -10.97
N PHE A 29 -0.33 -16.98 -10.59
CA PHE A 29 0.92 -17.72 -10.69
C PHE A 29 0.93 -18.97 -9.80
N LYS A 30 1.80 -19.94 -10.13
CA LYS A 30 1.94 -21.18 -9.34
C LYS A 30 2.22 -20.87 -7.87
N PRO A 31 1.56 -21.57 -6.92
CA PRO A 31 1.75 -21.34 -5.49
C PRO A 31 3.22 -21.40 -5.07
N THR A 32 3.64 -20.42 -4.28
CA THR A 32 5.02 -20.27 -3.79
C THR A 32 5.02 -20.03 -2.27
N THR A 33 6.12 -19.54 -1.70
CA THR A 33 6.18 -19.13 -0.29
C THR A 33 5.48 -17.80 -0.06
N LEU A 34 5.01 -17.55 1.16
CA LEU A 34 4.34 -16.29 1.51
C LEU A 34 5.17 -15.04 1.19
N PRO A 35 6.47 -14.93 1.56
CA PRO A 35 7.30 -13.79 1.17
C PRO A 35 7.35 -13.60 -0.35
N LYS A 36 7.67 -14.65 -1.10
CA LYS A 36 7.76 -14.57 -2.57
C LYS A 36 6.43 -14.19 -3.24
N ALA A 37 5.30 -14.61 -2.68
CA ALA A 37 3.99 -14.22 -3.19
C ALA A 37 3.72 -12.73 -2.96
N ILE A 38 4.07 -12.20 -1.78
CA ILE A 38 3.93 -10.77 -1.46
C ILE A 38 4.84 -9.93 -2.37
N ASP A 39 6.11 -10.31 -2.53
CA ASP A 39 7.05 -9.62 -3.41
C ASP A 39 6.54 -9.58 -4.85
N LYS A 40 6.05 -10.71 -5.37
CA LYS A 40 5.51 -10.78 -6.73
C LYS A 40 4.23 -9.97 -6.92
N LEU A 41 3.41 -9.82 -5.88
CA LEU A 41 2.20 -8.99 -5.90
C LEU A 41 2.50 -7.50 -5.69
N GLY A 42 3.62 -7.16 -5.04
CA GLY A 42 4.02 -5.80 -4.66
C GLY A 42 3.11 -5.12 -3.63
N PHE A 43 1.83 -5.48 -3.64
CA PHE A 43 0.83 -4.97 -2.71
C PHE A 43 -0.26 -6.04 -2.47
N VAL A 44 -0.64 -6.24 -1.20
CA VAL A 44 -1.74 -7.11 -0.79
C VAL A 44 -2.74 -6.30 0.02
N GLN A 45 -3.95 -6.11 -0.51
CA GLN A 45 -4.99 -5.34 0.17
C GLN A 45 -5.37 -6.00 1.50
N ALA A 46 -5.51 -5.20 2.54
CA ALA A 46 -6.05 -5.60 3.83
C ALA A 46 -7.51 -5.13 3.96
N ASP A 47 -8.37 -6.03 4.43
CA ASP A 47 -9.77 -5.71 4.67
C ASP A 47 -10.20 -6.34 6.00
N PRO A 48 -10.91 -5.60 6.88
CA PRO A 48 -11.43 -6.13 8.13
C PRO A 48 -12.63 -7.07 7.93
N ILE A 49 -13.33 -7.01 6.79
CA ILE A 49 -14.52 -7.80 6.49
C ILE A 49 -14.12 -9.28 6.39
N ARG A 50 -14.84 -10.14 7.11
CA ARG A 50 -14.53 -11.57 7.25
C ARG A 50 -15.46 -12.49 6.46
N ALA A 51 -16.44 -11.97 5.79
CA ALA A 51 -17.43 -12.76 5.05
C ALA A 51 -17.28 -12.57 3.54
N PRO A 52 -16.86 -13.59 2.77
CA PRO A 52 -16.57 -14.98 3.17
C PRO A 52 -15.20 -15.17 3.84
N ALA A 53 -14.22 -14.29 3.59
CA ALA A 53 -12.91 -14.22 4.23
C ALA A 53 -12.29 -12.84 3.96
N ARG A 54 -11.24 -12.48 4.67
CA ARG A 54 -10.53 -11.21 4.47
C ARG A 54 -9.87 -11.16 3.08
N ALA A 55 -9.78 -9.96 2.49
CA ALA A 55 -9.21 -9.78 1.16
C ALA A 55 -7.79 -10.33 1.02
N GLN A 56 -6.94 -10.14 2.04
CA GLN A 56 -5.58 -10.70 2.07
C GLN A 56 -5.59 -12.23 2.02
N ASP A 57 -6.48 -12.89 2.77
CA ASP A 57 -6.58 -14.34 2.81
C ASP A 57 -7.08 -14.91 1.46
N LEU A 58 -8.11 -14.29 0.88
CA LEU A 58 -8.61 -14.65 -0.45
C LEU A 58 -7.54 -14.47 -1.53
N THR A 59 -6.76 -13.39 -1.46
CA THR A 59 -5.68 -13.11 -2.40
C THR A 59 -4.56 -14.13 -2.29
N LEU A 60 -4.14 -14.48 -1.07
CA LEU A 60 -2.97 -15.32 -0.83
C LEU A 60 -3.27 -16.82 -0.92
N ARG A 61 -4.49 -17.25 -0.62
CA ARG A 61 -4.89 -18.67 -0.64
C ARG A 61 -4.50 -19.41 -1.92
N HIS A 62 -4.64 -18.78 -3.07
CA HIS A 62 -4.33 -19.41 -4.36
C HIS A 62 -2.88 -19.19 -4.83
N ARG A 63 -2.07 -18.47 -4.06
CA ARG A 63 -0.71 -18.05 -4.43
C ARG A 63 0.37 -18.52 -3.48
N VAL A 64 -0.04 -19.02 -2.31
CA VAL A 64 0.89 -19.52 -1.28
C VAL A 64 0.56 -20.97 -1.00
N ARG A 65 1.61 -21.82 -0.98
CA ARG A 65 1.46 -23.24 -0.65
C ARG A 65 0.95 -23.39 0.79
N ASP A 66 -0.01 -24.29 0.97
CA ASP A 66 -0.60 -24.64 2.27
C ASP A 66 -1.10 -23.46 3.11
N TYR A 67 -1.50 -22.36 2.44
CA TYR A 67 -1.96 -21.14 3.10
C TYR A 67 -3.28 -21.36 3.84
N ARG A 68 -3.29 -20.94 5.08
CA ARG A 68 -4.48 -20.88 5.94
C ARG A 68 -4.86 -19.45 6.27
N ALA A 69 -6.15 -19.20 6.47
CA ALA A 69 -6.62 -17.89 6.89
C ALA A 69 -5.93 -17.45 8.18
N GLY A 70 -5.37 -16.24 8.19
CA GLY A 70 -4.60 -15.69 9.31
C GLY A 70 -3.08 -15.93 9.24
N ASP A 71 -2.57 -16.74 8.31
CA ASP A 71 -1.13 -17.01 8.19
C ASP A 71 -0.30 -15.74 7.96
N LEU A 72 -0.84 -14.79 7.18
CA LEU A 72 -0.18 -13.50 6.98
C LEU A 72 -0.02 -12.75 8.30
N GLU A 73 -1.08 -12.65 9.09
CA GLU A 73 -1.05 -11.92 10.37
C GLU A 73 -0.13 -12.61 11.39
N ALA A 74 -0.17 -13.94 11.47
CA ALA A 74 0.68 -14.70 12.38
C ALA A 74 2.18 -14.57 12.04
N ARG A 75 2.52 -14.46 10.77
CA ARG A 75 3.91 -14.33 10.30
C ARG A 75 4.36 -12.89 10.11
N TYR A 76 3.43 -11.92 10.16
CA TYR A 76 3.69 -10.50 9.89
C TYR A 76 4.94 -9.95 10.57
N PRO A 77 5.19 -10.17 11.89
CA PRO A 77 6.37 -9.61 12.55
C PRO A 77 7.72 -10.07 11.98
N LYS A 78 7.74 -11.21 11.28
CA LYS A 78 8.94 -11.82 10.69
C LYS A 78 9.07 -11.54 9.19
N LEU A 79 8.08 -10.88 8.59
CA LEU A 79 8.10 -10.52 7.18
C LEU A 79 8.69 -9.11 6.99
N GLY A 80 9.39 -8.90 5.88
CA GLY A 80 9.93 -7.60 5.49
C GLY A 80 8.86 -6.65 4.91
N ILE A 81 7.67 -6.60 5.54
CA ILE A 81 6.53 -5.82 5.06
C ILE A 81 6.05 -4.82 6.10
N GLU A 82 5.33 -3.83 5.64
CA GLU A 82 4.64 -2.84 6.44
C GLU A 82 3.17 -2.78 6.03
N GLU A 83 2.31 -2.46 6.99
CA GLU A 83 0.88 -2.26 6.77
C GLU A 83 0.60 -0.77 6.64
N ASP A 84 0.16 -0.30 5.46
CA ASP A 84 -0.06 1.12 5.21
C ASP A 84 -0.97 1.36 3.98
N PHE A 85 -1.25 2.63 3.68
CA PHE A 85 -1.95 3.06 2.48
C PHE A 85 -1.01 3.10 1.27
N PHE A 86 -1.42 2.41 0.22
CA PHE A 86 -0.85 2.49 -1.13
C PHE A 86 -1.95 2.95 -2.11
N VAL A 87 -2.47 2.11 -2.97
CA VAL A 87 -3.71 2.42 -3.73
C VAL A 87 -4.97 2.19 -2.89
N ASN A 88 -4.84 1.43 -1.84
CA ASN A 88 -5.78 1.18 -0.76
C ASN A 88 -4.98 0.81 0.49
N TYR A 89 -5.65 0.54 1.61
CA TYR A 89 -5.00 0.03 2.80
C TYR A 89 -4.57 -1.44 2.62
N GLY A 90 -3.34 -1.78 3.00
CA GLY A 90 -2.81 -3.14 2.84
C GLY A 90 -1.35 -3.30 3.21
N PHE A 91 -0.76 -4.37 2.71
CA PHE A 91 0.61 -4.77 3.00
C PHE A 91 1.51 -4.46 1.79
N VAL A 92 2.62 -3.81 2.05
CA VAL A 92 3.66 -3.45 1.08
C VAL A 92 5.02 -3.89 1.60
N SER A 93 6.02 -4.04 0.73
CA SER A 93 7.39 -4.24 1.17
C SER A 93 7.90 -3.01 1.94
N ARG A 94 8.88 -3.20 2.83
CA ARG A 94 9.54 -2.08 3.52
C ARG A 94 10.19 -1.11 2.56
N GLU A 95 10.73 -1.60 1.48
CA GLU A 95 11.35 -0.79 0.42
C GLU A 95 10.32 0.14 -0.23
N LEU A 96 9.16 -0.41 -0.63
CA LEU A 96 8.09 0.40 -1.18
C LEU A 96 7.53 1.39 -0.15
N HIS A 97 7.40 0.97 1.12
CA HIS A 97 6.93 1.82 2.20
C HIS A 97 7.84 3.04 2.42
N ARG A 98 9.17 2.86 2.35
CA ARG A 98 10.15 3.95 2.45
C ARG A 98 9.94 5.03 1.40
N LEU A 99 9.57 4.65 0.18
CA LEU A 99 9.30 5.61 -0.91
C LEU A 99 8.08 6.50 -0.64
N MET A 100 7.19 6.16 0.30
CA MET A 100 6.00 6.93 0.64
C MET A 100 6.22 7.87 1.84
N HIS A 101 7.33 7.74 2.54
CA HIS A 101 7.62 8.47 3.76
C HIS A 101 8.87 9.36 3.66
N PRO A 102 8.96 10.45 4.46
CA PRO A 102 7.98 10.92 5.43
C PRO A 102 6.71 11.45 4.77
N ARG A 103 5.55 11.12 5.36
CA ARG A 103 4.26 11.52 4.82
C ARG A 103 3.74 12.78 5.51
N THR A 104 3.41 13.80 4.71
CA THR A 104 2.70 14.98 5.17
C THR A 104 1.21 14.78 4.95
N ALA A 105 0.46 14.55 6.04
CA ALA A 105 -0.97 14.35 5.96
C ALA A 105 -1.70 15.64 5.53
N ARG A 106 -2.78 15.49 4.76
CA ARG A 106 -3.59 16.64 4.31
C ARG A 106 -4.28 17.38 5.47
N ALA A 107 -4.74 16.61 6.46
CA ALA A 107 -5.35 17.19 7.65
C ALA A 107 -4.29 17.76 8.58
N VAL A 108 -4.36 19.04 8.85
CA VAL A 108 -3.49 19.72 9.80
C VAL A 108 -4.01 19.43 11.22
N TRP A 109 -3.11 18.96 12.08
CA TRP A 109 -3.43 18.77 13.49
C TRP A 109 -3.20 20.06 14.29
N PRO A 110 -4.11 20.43 15.20
CA PRO A 110 -3.87 21.51 16.14
C PRO A 110 -2.74 21.17 17.11
N LYS A 111 -2.14 22.18 17.73
CA LYS A 111 -1.03 22.00 18.67
C LYS A 111 -1.37 21.04 19.82
N SER A 112 -2.60 21.10 20.35
CA SER A 112 -3.08 20.17 21.38
C SER A 112 -3.02 18.70 20.94
N ARG A 113 -3.43 18.40 19.69
CA ARG A 113 -3.39 17.03 19.17
C ARG A 113 -1.94 16.54 18.96
N TRP A 114 -1.04 17.42 18.56
CA TRP A 114 0.39 17.12 18.49
C TRP A 114 0.98 16.84 19.87
N ALA A 115 0.62 17.61 20.90
CA ALA A 115 1.05 17.36 22.28
C ALA A 115 0.65 15.95 22.74
N MET A 116 -0.64 15.60 22.58
CA MET A 116 -1.14 14.24 22.86
C MET A 116 -0.37 13.16 22.09
N ALA A 117 -0.11 13.39 20.81
CA ALA A 117 0.63 12.43 19.98
C ALA A 117 2.08 12.24 20.47
N HIS A 118 2.74 13.28 20.93
CA HIS A 118 4.10 13.20 21.49
C HIS A 118 4.11 12.42 22.82
N GLU A 119 3.13 12.63 23.68
CA GLU A 119 2.99 11.88 24.94
C GLU A 119 2.76 10.39 24.65
N VAL A 120 1.84 10.06 23.72
CA VAL A 120 1.60 8.69 23.30
C VAL A 120 2.84 8.09 22.65
N LEU A 121 3.57 8.85 21.82
CA LEU A 121 4.80 8.36 21.19
C LEU A 121 5.88 8.02 22.24
N ALA A 122 6.04 8.85 23.27
CA ALA A 122 6.95 8.57 24.37
C ALA A 122 6.57 7.28 25.10
N PHE A 123 5.29 7.12 25.42
CA PHE A 123 4.76 5.90 26.03
C PHE A 123 5.01 4.65 25.15
N VAL A 124 4.77 4.76 23.85
CA VAL A 124 5.02 3.65 22.92
C VAL A 124 6.51 3.29 22.84
N ARG A 125 7.40 4.29 22.88
CA ARG A 125 8.86 4.05 22.91
C ARG A 125 9.30 3.32 24.16
N GLU A 126 8.75 3.70 25.31
CA GLU A 126 9.06 3.05 26.59
C GLU A 126 8.58 1.59 26.61
N ARG A 127 7.38 1.32 26.09
CA ARG A 127 6.75 -0.01 26.11
C ARG A 127 7.20 -0.92 24.98
N GLY A 128 7.75 -0.36 23.91
CA GLY A 128 8.14 -1.05 22.68
C GLY A 128 6.96 -1.33 21.76
N VAL A 129 6.01 -2.18 22.14
CA VAL A 129 4.79 -2.47 21.36
C VAL A 129 3.58 -2.34 22.25
N VAL A 130 2.59 -1.54 21.82
CA VAL A 130 1.37 -1.29 22.59
C VAL A 130 0.10 -1.72 21.84
N HIS A 131 -0.84 -2.27 22.57
CA HIS A 131 -2.21 -2.46 22.12
C HIS A 131 -3.02 -1.17 22.36
N PRO A 132 -3.96 -0.76 21.49
CA PRO A 132 -4.77 0.46 21.70
C PRO A 132 -5.45 0.56 23.05
N ARG A 133 -5.85 -0.57 23.65
CA ARG A 133 -6.43 -0.61 25.01
C ARG A 133 -5.46 -0.16 26.10
N GLU A 134 -4.15 -0.30 25.91
CA GLU A 134 -3.15 0.15 26.88
C GLU A 134 -3.04 1.67 26.83
N VAL A 135 -3.05 2.25 25.61
CA VAL A 135 -3.09 3.71 25.41
C VAL A 135 -4.36 4.30 26.01
N ASP A 136 -5.50 3.64 25.81
CA ASP A 136 -6.77 4.06 26.40
C ASP A 136 -6.73 4.10 27.93
N ARG A 137 -6.20 3.05 28.56
CA ARG A 137 -6.11 2.98 30.02
C ARG A 137 -5.16 4.05 30.57
N GLN A 138 -4.09 4.35 29.84
CA GLN A 138 -3.07 5.31 30.27
C GLN A 138 -3.56 6.75 30.18
N PHE A 139 -4.20 7.12 29.03
CA PHE A 139 -4.45 8.52 28.70
C PHE A 139 -5.93 8.92 28.82
N GLN A 140 -6.85 7.98 28.84
CA GLN A 140 -8.30 8.20 29.00
C GLN A 140 -8.88 9.28 28.07
N HIS A 141 -8.45 9.30 26.80
CA HIS A 141 -8.82 10.33 25.82
C HIS A 141 -10.33 10.44 25.52
N GLY A 142 -11.13 9.46 26.00
CA GLY A 142 -12.57 9.44 25.81
C GLY A 142 -12.99 8.95 24.42
N LYS A 143 -14.19 9.37 23.99
CA LYS A 143 -14.79 8.98 22.71
C LYS A 143 -14.72 10.11 21.71
N SER A 144 -14.52 9.77 20.43
CA SER A 144 -14.60 10.67 19.28
C SER A 144 -15.68 10.22 18.30
N ARG A 145 -16.17 11.10 17.43
CA ARG A 145 -17.05 10.73 16.30
C ARG A 145 -16.21 10.14 15.18
N ASN A 146 -16.58 8.94 14.71
CA ASN A 146 -15.95 8.37 13.53
C ASN A 146 -16.59 8.88 12.23
N TRP A 147 -15.93 8.60 11.08
CA TRP A 147 -16.40 8.99 9.75
C TRP A 147 -17.82 8.51 9.41
N PHE A 148 -18.26 7.39 9.97
CA PHE A 148 -19.58 6.81 9.74
C PHE A 148 -20.66 7.33 10.72
N GLY A 149 -20.37 8.39 11.47
CA GLY A 149 -21.30 8.99 12.43
C GLY A 149 -21.42 8.24 13.76
N GLY A 150 -20.72 7.12 13.93
CA GLY A 150 -20.66 6.36 15.17
C GLY A 150 -19.60 6.92 16.13
N SER A 151 -19.61 6.41 17.37
CA SER A 151 -18.58 6.70 18.37
C SER A 151 -17.41 5.76 18.21
N SER A 152 -16.19 6.29 18.08
CA SER A 152 -14.93 5.54 18.17
C SER A 152 -14.12 6.02 19.35
N ASN A 153 -13.17 5.19 19.75
CA ASN A 153 -12.23 5.54 20.80
C ASN A 153 -11.24 6.58 20.29
N ALA A 154 -11.10 7.70 21.00
CA ALA A 154 -10.21 8.80 20.61
C ALA A 154 -8.74 8.38 20.53
N SER A 155 -8.30 7.43 21.38
CA SER A 155 -6.96 6.87 21.32
C SER A 155 -6.73 6.07 20.05
N THR A 156 -7.72 5.30 19.57
CA THR A 156 -7.61 4.56 18.31
C THR A 156 -7.48 5.52 17.13
N GLU A 157 -8.27 6.58 17.09
CA GLU A 157 -8.20 7.59 16.03
C GLU A 157 -6.84 8.33 16.04
N LEU A 158 -6.32 8.62 17.25
CA LEU A 158 -4.99 9.24 17.39
C LEU A 158 -3.88 8.31 16.89
N LEU A 159 -3.90 7.04 17.30
CA LEU A 159 -2.94 6.02 16.87
C LEU A 159 -2.97 5.81 15.34
N ASP A 160 -4.16 5.75 14.74
CA ASP A 160 -4.32 5.66 13.28
C ASP A 160 -3.75 6.90 12.57
N GLY A 161 -3.99 8.07 13.12
CA GLY A 161 -3.44 9.30 12.58
C GLY A 161 -1.93 9.44 12.76
N MET A 162 -1.36 8.92 13.85
CA MET A 162 0.09 8.83 14.08
C MET A 162 0.73 7.83 13.13
N HIS A 163 0.11 6.66 12.94
CA HIS A 163 0.55 5.66 11.98
C HIS A 163 0.56 6.21 10.55
N TYR A 164 -0.53 6.87 10.12
CA TYR A 164 -0.60 7.49 8.80
C TYR A 164 0.51 8.52 8.54
N ARG A 165 0.95 9.23 9.58
CA ARG A 165 2.06 10.21 9.51
C ARG A 165 3.44 9.60 9.61
N GLY A 166 3.54 8.29 9.87
CA GLY A 166 4.81 7.59 10.01
C GLY A 166 5.49 7.77 11.36
N LEU A 167 4.77 8.22 12.39
CA LEU A 167 5.26 8.23 13.77
C LEU A 167 5.25 6.84 14.39
N LEU A 168 4.28 6.04 14.00
CA LEU A 168 4.10 4.65 14.43
C LEU A 168 4.12 3.70 13.23
N ARG A 169 4.39 2.43 13.51
CA ARG A 169 4.21 1.32 12.59
C ARG A 169 3.34 0.24 13.23
N VAL A 170 2.65 -0.55 12.42
CA VAL A 170 2.02 -1.76 12.92
C VAL A 170 3.10 -2.80 13.18
N ALA A 171 3.25 -3.24 14.43
CA ALA A 171 4.24 -4.24 14.81
C ALA A 171 3.69 -5.66 14.68
N ARG A 172 2.44 -5.86 15.08
CA ARG A 172 1.70 -7.13 14.98
C ARG A 172 0.19 -6.87 15.06
N ARG A 173 -0.57 -7.93 14.86
CA ARG A 173 -2.02 -7.92 15.13
C ARG A 173 -2.38 -8.93 16.21
N GLU A 174 -3.27 -8.53 17.10
CA GLU A 174 -3.85 -9.38 18.13
C GLU A 174 -5.35 -9.45 17.94
N GLY A 175 -5.88 -10.63 17.62
CA GLY A 175 -7.32 -10.81 17.32
C GLY A 175 -7.84 -9.91 16.18
N GLY A 176 -6.95 -9.50 15.25
CA GLY A 176 -7.25 -8.57 14.17
C GLY A 176 -7.05 -7.09 14.52
N THR A 177 -6.81 -6.74 15.79
CA THR A 177 -6.48 -5.38 16.24
C THR A 177 -5.00 -5.09 15.97
N ARG A 178 -4.70 -3.92 15.43
CA ARG A 178 -3.32 -3.45 15.19
C ARG A 178 -2.66 -3.07 16.51
N CYS A 179 -1.46 -3.64 16.77
CA CYS A 179 -0.58 -3.23 17.86
C CYS A 179 0.55 -2.40 17.25
N TYR A 180 0.87 -1.29 17.89
CA TYR A 180 1.77 -0.27 17.34
C TYR A 180 3.11 -0.25 18.07
N ALA A 181 4.17 0.00 17.29
CA ALA A 181 5.49 0.38 17.78
C ALA A 181 5.88 1.77 17.27
N ALA A 182 6.77 2.45 17.93
CA ALA A 182 7.37 3.65 17.40
C ALA A 182 8.14 3.32 16.12
N ARG A 183 8.04 4.21 15.14
CA ARG A 183 8.90 4.14 13.97
C ARG A 183 10.20 4.86 14.29
N GLU A 184 11.30 4.15 14.21
CA GLU A 184 12.63 4.71 14.42
C GLU A 184 13.28 5.04 13.09
N GLY A 185 14.07 6.10 13.08
CA GLY A 185 14.84 6.54 11.93
C GLY A 185 14.00 7.24 10.85
N HIS A 186 14.35 8.47 10.53
CA HIS A 186 13.93 9.11 9.29
C HIS A 186 15.07 8.91 8.31
N GLU A 187 14.85 8.01 7.35
CA GLU A 187 15.74 7.94 6.19
C GLU A 187 15.66 9.26 5.43
N ALA A 188 16.74 9.61 4.71
CA ALA A 188 16.73 10.78 3.84
C ALA A 188 15.51 10.76 2.93
N ALA A 189 14.91 11.93 2.70
CA ALA A 189 13.78 12.05 1.78
C ALA A 189 14.19 11.49 0.41
N PRO A 190 13.37 10.61 -0.20
CA PRO A 190 13.71 10.01 -1.48
C PRO A 190 13.69 11.08 -2.59
N ASP A 191 14.40 10.82 -3.67
CA ASP A 191 14.14 11.55 -4.91
C ASP A 191 12.68 11.36 -5.30
N VAL A 192 11.94 12.46 -5.33
CA VAL A 192 10.48 12.45 -5.51
C VAL A 192 10.09 11.88 -6.89
N ALA A 193 10.85 12.19 -7.93
CA ALA A 193 10.55 11.70 -9.28
C ALA A 193 10.78 10.19 -9.38
N ALA A 194 11.94 9.72 -8.91
CA ALA A 194 12.28 8.29 -8.88
C ALA A 194 11.33 7.51 -7.97
N ALA A 195 11.00 8.03 -6.80
CA ALA A 195 10.05 7.40 -5.88
C ALA A 195 8.66 7.26 -6.50
N MET A 196 8.16 8.33 -7.14
CA MET A 196 6.85 8.27 -7.80
C MET A 196 6.84 7.31 -8.99
N ASP A 197 7.91 7.23 -9.75
CA ASP A 197 8.03 6.27 -10.86
C ASP A 197 8.04 4.83 -10.33
N ALA A 198 8.76 4.55 -9.25
CA ALA A 198 8.78 3.24 -8.61
C ALA A 198 7.39 2.85 -8.05
N LEU A 199 6.66 3.79 -7.43
CA LEU A 199 5.28 3.55 -6.99
C LEU A 199 4.33 3.22 -8.16
N VAL A 200 4.48 3.91 -9.29
CA VAL A 200 3.72 3.65 -10.51
C VAL A 200 4.09 2.28 -11.10
N ASP A 201 5.35 1.90 -11.06
CA ASP A 201 5.81 0.59 -11.55
C ASP A 201 5.20 -0.57 -10.77
N VAL A 202 5.01 -0.44 -9.47
CA VAL A 202 4.29 -1.44 -8.67
C VAL A 202 2.82 -1.55 -9.10
N ILE A 203 2.14 -0.44 -9.44
CA ILE A 203 0.78 -0.46 -9.99
C ILE A 203 0.76 -1.25 -11.30
N VAL A 204 1.68 -0.95 -12.22
CA VAL A 204 1.81 -1.66 -13.49
C VAL A 204 2.12 -3.13 -13.27
N ALA A 205 3.10 -3.43 -12.41
CA ALA A 205 3.49 -4.78 -12.07
C ALA A 205 2.32 -5.59 -11.50
N LYS A 206 1.45 -4.99 -10.74
CA LYS A 206 0.31 -5.67 -10.12
C LYS A 206 -0.90 -5.82 -11.05
N TYR A 207 -1.27 -4.77 -11.76
CA TYR A 207 -2.59 -4.68 -12.40
C TYR A 207 -2.57 -4.79 -13.93
N ALA A 208 -1.42 -4.58 -14.61
CA ALA A 208 -1.38 -4.68 -16.07
C ALA A 208 -1.65 -6.12 -16.57
N PRO A 209 -2.27 -6.29 -17.74
CA PRO A 209 -2.66 -5.25 -18.69
C PRO A 209 -3.90 -4.47 -18.23
N LEU A 210 -3.92 -3.17 -18.47
CA LEU A 210 -4.94 -2.24 -18.03
C LEU A 210 -5.39 -1.30 -19.15
N PRO A 211 -6.68 -0.93 -19.23
CA PRO A 211 -7.11 0.22 -20.00
C PRO A 211 -6.42 1.49 -19.49
N VAL A 212 -6.07 2.41 -20.40
CA VAL A 212 -5.36 3.67 -20.07
C VAL A 212 -6.12 4.50 -19.03
N ALA A 213 -7.47 4.51 -19.08
CA ALA A 213 -8.30 5.19 -18.09
C ALA A 213 -8.14 4.59 -16.69
N SER A 214 -8.21 3.26 -16.57
CA SER A 214 -8.03 2.54 -15.30
C SER A 214 -6.62 2.74 -14.73
N PHE A 215 -5.60 2.72 -15.58
CA PHE A 215 -4.23 3.03 -15.17
C PHE A 215 -4.13 4.44 -14.59
N SER A 216 -4.69 5.43 -15.29
CA SER A 216 -4.68 6.82 -14.82
C SER A 216 -5.37 6.97 -13.47
N GLN A 217 -6.50 6.30 -13.27
CA GLN A 217 -7.24 6.31 -12.00
C GLN A 217 -6.44 5.66 -10.86
N LEU A 218 -5.79 4.52 -11.10
CA LEU A 218 -4.97 3.85 -10.08
C LEU A 218 -3.79 4.72 -9.65
N VAL A 219 -3.13 5.41 -10.59
CA VAL A 219 -2.07 6.38 -10.25
C VAL A 219 -2.61 7.53 -9.40
N MET A 220 -3.84 8.00 -9.65
CA MET A 220 -4.46 9.03 -8.81
C MET A 220 -4.72 8.56 -7.37
N PHE A 221 -4.94 7.24 -7.14
CA PHE A 221 -5.10 6.69 -5.79
C PHE A 221 -3.82 6.75 -4.94
N LEU A 222 -2.65 6.91 -5.54
CA LEU A 222 -1.41 7.23 -4.81
C LEU A 222 -1.50 8.54 -3.99
N ALA A 223 -2.60 9.28 -4.15
CA ALA A 223 -2.92 10.40 -3.28
C ALA A 223 -3.05 10.04 -1.80
N ALA A 224 -3.38 8.80 -1.47
CA ALA A 224 -3.42 8.31 -0.10
C ALA A 224 -2.03 7.88 0.39
N ALA A 225 -1.21 7.31 -0.51
CA ALA A 225 0.15 6.87 -0.21
C ALA A 225 1.12 8.03 0.01
N ALA A 226 1.12 9.01 -0.88
CA ALA A 226 2.03 10.15 -0.87
C ALA A 226 1.27 11.46 -1.16
N PRO A 227 0.46 11.97 -0.20
CA PRO A 227 -0.34 13.18 -0.38
C PRO A 227 0.51 14.43 -0.60
N GLN A 228 1.74 14.44 -0.07
CA GLN A 228 2.72 15.53 -0.21
C GLN A 228 3.21 15.71 -1.66
N TRP A 229 3.09 14.68 -2.52
CA TRP A 229 3.62 14.69 -3.89
C TRP A 229 2.52 14.78 -4.96
N ARG A 230 1.52 15.61 -4.70
CA ARG A 230 0.35 15.75 -5.60
C ARG A 230 0.72 16.04 -7.05
N ASP A 231 1.64 16.97 -7.27
CA ASP A 231 2.02 17.39 -8.63
C ASP A 231 2.96 16.38 -9.29
N ALA A 232 3.83 15.75 -8.53
CA ALA A 232 4.70 14.69 -9.01
C ALA A 232 3.93 13.48 -9.57
N ARG A 233 2.70 13.19 -9.10
CA ARG A 233 1.86 12.10 -9.63
C ARG A 233 1.47 12.31 -11.08
N LYS A 234 1.10 13.54 -11.45
CA LYS A 234 0.75 13.85 -12.85
C LYS A 234 1.96 13.70 -13.77
N ALA A 235 3.12 14.18 -13.32
CA ALA A 235 4.37 14.03 -14.06
C ALA A 235 4.78 12.56 -14.21
N ALA A 236 4.69 11.75 -13.14
CA ALA A 236 4.98 10.32 -13.19
C ALA A 236 4.02 9.56 -14.11
N LEU A 237 2.72 9.89 -14.10
CA LEU A 237 1.76 9.33 -15.04
C LEU A 237 2.12 9.65 -16.50
N ALA A 238 2.53 10.88 -16.77
CA ALA A 238 2.93 11.29 -18.12
C ALA A 238 4.19 10.51 -18.58
N ARG A 239 5.23 10.43 -17.74
CA ARG A 239 6.44 9.63 -18.02
C ARG A 239 6.10 8.15 -18.23
N ALA A 240 5.26 7.58 -17.38
CA ALA A 240 4.85 6.18 -17.50
C ALA A 240 4.12 5.91 -18.83
N LYS A 241 3.23 6.79 -19.27
CA LYS A 241 2.55 6.65 -20.57
C LYS A 241 3.52 6.71 -21.76
N GLN A 242 4.64 7.40 -21.63
CA GLN A 242 5.66 7.47 -22.70
C GLN A 242 6.55 6.23 -22.73
N ARG A 243 6.91 5.67 -21.55
CA ARG A 243 7.88 4.56 -21.45
C ARG A 243 7.26 3.17 -21.48
N LEU A 244 5.98 3.05 -21.12
CA LEU A 244 5.30 1.75 -21.06
C LEU A 244 4.77 1.34 -22.44
N PRO A 245 4.90 0.05 -22.80
CA PRO A 245 4.31 -0.43 -24.04
C PRO A 245 2.78 -0.35 -23.97
N SER A 246 2.19 0.06 -25.09
CA SER A 246 0.74 0.08 -25.27
C SER A 246 0.36 -0.63 -26.56
N ALA A 247 -0.85 -1.19 -26.62
CA ALA A 247 -1.38 -1.85 -27.79
C ALA A 247 -2.86 -1.51 -27.97
N VAL A 248 -3.29 -1.42 -29.21
CA VAL A 248 -4.71 -1.40 -29.58
C VAL A 248 -5.20 -2.85 -29.58
N VAL A 249 -6.35 -3.11 -28.98
CA VAL A 249 -6.89 -4.43 -28.80
C VAL A 249 -8.22 -4.53 -29.56
N ASP A 250 -8.33 -5.50 -30.47
CA ASP A 250 -9.52 -5.71 -31.33
C ASP A 250 -10.02 -4.43 -32.02
N GLY A 251 -9.09 -3.51 -32.36
CA GLY A 251 -9.40 -2.26 -33.04
C GLY A 251 -9.96 -1.13 -32.16
N VAL A 252 -9.90 -1.28 -30.82
CA VAL A 252 -10.40 -0.29 -29.85
C VAL A 252 -9.27 0.27 -29.00
#